data_468520eb71a44496ae72827a4318b1fe
#
_entry.id   468520eb71a44496ae72827a4318b1fe
#
_cell.length_a   1.000
_cell.length_b   1.000
_cell.length_c   1.000
_cell.angle_alpha   90.00
_cell.angle_beta   90.00
_cell.angle_gamma   90.00
#
_symmetry.space_group_name_H-M   'P 1'
#
loop_
_entity.id
_entity.type
_entity.pdbx_description
1 polymer ?
#
loop_
_entity_poly.entity_id
_entity_poly.type
_entity_poly.pdbx_seq_one_letter_code
_entity_poly.pdbx_strand_id
1 'polypeptide(L)'
;MSTLYQAPEHEFEAQPGLPEPLPPNEEIIWQGGPDLKAFALHAFHMHWFALYFGVMVLLKAIAVSQSVGGWSQEWPGFVWALGLSIAALVLIGLLAYWSVNTTMYTLTNRRLVMRIGIVLTITFNLPLKRLAQAGIHVYKDGSADIPIRLNAEDKIPYLHLWPHARAWKLAHPEPMIRCVADGKHVASLFADAWASANQVDLNQRESSPLNGNPAKSTNHAYGSDMALVKVGQSSQ
;
A
#
# COMPACT_ATOMS: atom_id res chain seq x y z
N MET A 1 -1.75 22.98 -14.13
CA MET A 1 -1.55 23.52 -12.76
C MET A 1 -2.74 23.06 -11.95
N SER A 2 -2.62 21.94 -11.27
CA SER A 2 -3.66 21.41 -10.38
C SER A 2 -3.52 22.12 -9.03
N THR A 3 -4.49 22.93 -8.69
CA THR A 3 -4.67 23.47 -7.35
C THR A 3 -4.93 22.29 -6.41
N LEU A 4 -3.86 21.80 -5.79
CA LEU A 4 -3.92 20.77 -4.79
C LEU A 4 -4.68 21.33 -3.58
N TYR A 5 -5.70 20.61 -3.21
CA TYR A 5 -6.55 20.76 -2.06
C TYR A 5 -5.75 21.12 -0.80
N GLN A 6 -5.76 22.39 -0.42
CA GLN A 6 -5.23 22.87 0.86
C GLN A 6 -6.29 22.65 1.93
N ALA A 7 -6.21 21.52 2.63
CA ALA A 7 -6.93 21.37 3.89
C ALA A 7 -6.22 22.23 4.97
N PRO A 8 -6.96 22.85 5.91
CA PRO A 8 -6.39 23.74 6.94
C PRO A 8 -5.30 23.13 7.81
N GLU A 9 -5.28 21.83 7.94
CA GLU A 9 -4.26 21.04 8.68
C GLU A 9 -2.89 20.98 7.99
N HIS A 10 -2.80 21.42 6.73
CA HIS A 10 -1.57 21.42 5.95
C HIS A 10 -0.83 22.76 5.95
N GLU A 11 -1.35 23.79 6.59
CA GLU A 11 -0.74 25.13 6.62
C GLU A 11 0.64 25.16 7.31
N PHE A 12 0.96 24.15 8.12
CA PHE A 12 2.24 24.02 8.82
C PHE A 12 3.20 23.00 8.20
N GLU A 13 2.78 22.27 7.17
CA GLU A 13 3.65 21.31 6.50
C GLU A 13 4.58 22.02 5.52
N ALA A 14 5.88 21.98 5.79
CA ALA A 14 6.90 22.58 4.92
C ALA A 14 6.90 21.98 3.49
N GLN A 15 6.46 20.72 3.37
CA GLN A 15 6.21 20.03 2.10
C GLN A 15 5.06 19.04 2.25
N PRO A 16 4.12 18.97 1.29
CA PRO A 16 2.99 18.03 1.36
C PRO A 16 3.46 16.58 1.57
N GLY A 17 2.88 15.90 2.56
CA GLY A 17 3.18 14.50 2.86
C GLY A 17 4.41 14.23 3.72
N LEU A 18 5.13 15.26 4.14
CA LEU A 18 6.24 15.16 5.08
C LEU A 18 5.88 15.86 6.40
N PRO A 19 6.10 15.21 7.55
CA PRO A 19 5.78 15.80 8.86
C PRO A 19 6.73 16.94 9.23
N GLU A 20 7.92 16.97 8.65
CA GLU A 20 8.98 17.94 8.93
C GLU A 20 9.73 18.31 7.65
N PRO A 21 10.41 19.50 7.61
CA PRO A 21 11.30 19.87 6.51
C PRO A 21 12.37 18.79 6.29
N LEU A 22 12.77 18.62 5.04
CA LEU A 22 13.84 17.67 4.71
C LEU A 22 15.16 18.09 5.37
N PRO A 23 15.88 17.15 6.01
CA PRO A 23 17.24 17.40 6.48
C PRO A 23 18.19 17.81 5.35
N PRO A 24 19.31 18.47 5.65
CA PRO A 24 20.32 18.79 4.65
C PRO A 24 20.82 17.50 3.98
N ASN A 25 20.97 17.54 2.66
CA ASN A 25 21.34 16.40 1.81
C ASN A 25 20.30 15.26 1.75
N GLU A 26 19.04 15.54 2.02
CA GLU A 26 17.93 14.63 1.72
C GLU A 26 17.10 15.23 0.59
N GLU A 27 16.90 14.44 -0.48
CA GLU A 27 16.16 14.85 -1.68
C GLU A 27 15.02 13.90 -1.97
N ILE A 28 13.89 14.44 -2.43
CA ILE A 28 12.75 13.62 -2.87
C ILE A 28 13.07 13.07 -4.25
N ILE A 29 13.11 11.74 -4.36
CA ILE A 29 13.28 11.03 -5.63
C ILE A 29 11.93 10.87 -6.32
N TRP A 30 10.90 10.54 -5.54
CA TRP A 30 9.56 10.33 -6.07
C TRP A 30 8.51 10.58 -4.98
N GLN A 31 7.36 11.10 -5.41
CA GLN A 31 6.20 11.29 -4.55
C GLN A 31 4.93 10.96 -5.33
N GLY A 32 4.02 10.23 -4.70
CA GLY A 32 2.75 9.84 -5.31
C GLY A 32 1.83 9.12 -4.34
N GLY A 33 0.66 8.75 -4.84
CA GLY A 33 -0.35 7.98 -4.09
C GLY A 33 -0.87 6.80 -4.91
N PRO A 34 -1.80 6.01 -4.34
CA PRO A 34 -2.46 4.93 -5.06
C PRO A 34 -3.35 5.47 -6.19
N ASP A 35 -3.47 4.72 -7.29
CA ASP A 35 -4.51 4.96 -8.29
C ASP A 35 -5.87 4.49 -7.77
N LEU A 36 -6.90 5.33 -7.85
CA LEU A 36 -8.22 5.05 -7.30
C LEU A 36 -8.86 3.79 -7.90
N LYS A 37 -8.79 3.64 -9.22
CA LYS A 37 -9.39 2.51 -9.94
C LYS A 37 -8.68 1.20 -9.58
N ALA A 38 -7.35 1.19 -9.65
CA ALA A 38 -6.54 0.04 -9.28
C ALA A 38 -6.76 -0.32 -7.81
N PHE A 39 -6.83 0.67 -6.92
CA PHE A 39 -7.02 0.46 -5.50
C PHE A 39 -8.40 -0.13 -5.16
N ALA A 40 -9.47 0.37 -5.77
CA ALA A 40 -10.81 -0.19 -5.61
C ALA A 40 -10.90 -1.63 -6.12
N LEU A 41 -10.26 -1.94 -7.25
CA LEU A 41 -10.29 -3.27 -7.85
C LEU A 41 -9.38 -4.28 -7.16
N HIS A 42 -8.13 -3.90 -6.83
CA HIS A 42 -7.12 -4.83 -6.33
C HIS A 42 -6.99 -4.81 -4.80
N ALA A 43 -7.15 -3.64 -4.15
CA ALA A 43 -7.08 -3.55 -2.69
C ALA A 43 -8.40 -3.92 -2.01
N PHE A 44 -9.51 -3.37 -2.49
CA PHE A 44 -10.84 -3.62 -1.94
C PHE A 44 -11.61 -4.74 -2.65
N HIS A 45 -11.07 -5.31 -3.73
CA HIS A 45 -11.72 -6.39 -4.49
C HIS A 45 -13.16 -6.09 -4.90
N MET A 46 -13.47 -4.84 -5.24
CA MET A 46 -14.82 -4.36 -5.53
C MET A 46 -15.56 -5.21 -6.56
N HIS A 47 -14.84 -5.76 -7.56
CA HIS A 47 -15.42 -6.62 -8.58
C HIS A 47 -16.02 -7.93 -8.01
N TRP A 48 -15.38 -8.52 -6.98
CA TRP A 48 -15.90 -9.71 -6.31
C TRP A 48 -17.15 -9.40 -5.48
N PHE A 49 -17.18 -8.26 -4.80
CA PHE A 49 -18.37 -7.80 -4.09
C PHE A 49 -19.51 -7.48 -5.05
N ALA A 50 -19.22 -6.82 -6.19
CA ALA A 50 -20.22 -6.55 -7.22
C ALA A 50 -20.79 -7.85 -7.80
N LEU A 51 -19.96 -8.84 -8.07
CA LEU A 51 -20.41 -10.17 -8.51
C LEU A 51 -21.27 -10.84 -7.44
N TYR A 52 -20.84 -10.86 -6.17
CA TYR A 52 -21.58 -11.44 -5.08
C TYR A 52 -22.97 -10.82 -4.91
N PHE A 53 -23.04 -9.49 -4.83
CA PHE A 53 -24.31 -8.80 -4.71
C PHE A 53 -25.18 -8.96 -5.95
N GLY A 54 -24.58 -8.98 -7.16
CA GLY A 54 -25.30 -9.26 -8.41
C GLY A 54 -25.97 -10.63 -8.40
N VAL A 55 -25.25 -11.67 -7.96
CA VAL A 55 -25.80 -13.02 -7.82
C VAL A 55 -26.90 -13.05 -6.76
N MET A 56 -26.71 -12.39 -5.61
CA MET A 56 -27.74 -12.32 -4.55
C MET A 56 -29.03 -11.66 -5.03
N VAL A 57 -28.93 -10.55 -5.77
CA VAL A 57 -30.09 -9.84 -6.34
C VAL A 57 -30.77 -10.72 -7.41
N LEU A 58 -30.00 -11.41 -8.25
CA LEU A 58 -30.53 -12.36 -9.23
C LEU A 58 -31.31 -13.50 -8.58
N LEU A 59 -30.75 -14.13 -7.56
CA LEU A 59 -31.42 -15.21 -6.81
C LEU A 59 -32.71 -14.70 -6.14
N LYS A 60 -32.70 -13.48 -5.60
CA LYS A 60 -33.91 -12.87 -5.03
C LYS A 60 -34.96 -12.63 -6.14
N ALA A 61 -34.56 -12.15 -7.32
CA ALA A 61 -35.47 -11.97 -8.45
C ALA A 61 -36.13 -13.30 -8.89
N ILE A 62 -35.34 -14.37 -8.97
CA ILE A 62 -35.84 -15.72 -9.27
C ILE A 62 -36.82 -16.19 -8.20
N ALA A 63 -36.48 -16.03 -6.93
CA ALA A 63 -37.35 -16.40 -5.82
C ALA A 63 -38.69 -15.66 -5.84
N VAL A 64 -38.68 -14.36 -6.13
CA VAL A 64 -39.87 -13.54 -6.28
C VAL A 64 -40.74 -14.01 -7.47
N SER A 65 -40.12 -14.38 -8.60
CA SER A 65 -40.85 -14.88 -9.76
C SER A 65 -41.53 -16.22 -9.53
N GLN A 66 -41.06 -17.01 -8.59
CA GLN A 66 -41.62 -18.33 -8.23
C GLN A 66 -42.57 -18.28 -7.01
N SER A 67 -42.67 -17.16 -6.32
CA SER A 67 -43.57 -17.01 -5.18
C SER A 67 -45.02 -16.93 -5.60
N VAL A 68 -45.94 -17.41 -4.76
CA VAL A 68 -47.40 -17.44 -5.02
C VAL A 68 -47.95 -16.02 -5.22
N GLY A 69 -47.39 -14.99 -4.55
CA GLY A 69 -47.77 -13.59 -4.71
C GLY A 69 -47.11 -12.91 -5.87
N GLY A 70 -46.03 -13.50 -6.42
CA GLY A 70 -45.26 -12.95 -7.52
C GLY A 70 -44.74 -11.54 -7.23
N TRP A 71 -44.41 -10.83 -8.28
CA TRP A 71 -43.88 -9.47 -8.18
C TRP A 71 -44.86 -8.46 -7.53
N SER A 72 -46.17 -8.69 -7.59
CA SER A 72 -47.15 -7.79 -6.99
C SER A 72 -47.10 -7.67 -5.49
N GLN A 73 -46.63 -8.71 -4.78
CA GLN A 73 -46.52 -8.73 -3.33
C GLN A 73 -45.09 -8.60 -2.84
N GLU A 74 -44.14 -9.19 -3.55
CA GLU A 74 -42.75 -9.32 -3.12
C GLU A 74 -41.81 -8.17 -3.60
N TRP A 75 -42.28 -7.23 -4.46
CA TRP A 75 -41.47 -6.13 -4.99
C TRP A 75 -40.79 -5.27 -3.90
N PRO A 76 -41.40 -5.02 -2.71
CA PRO A 76 -40.73 -4.20 -1.71
C PRO A 76 -39.47 -4.90 -1.17
N GLY A 77 -39.55 -6.22 -0.95
CA GLY A 77 -38.40 -7.02 -0.50
C GLY A 77 -37.27 -7.08 -1.55
N PHE A 78 -37.62 -7.10 -2.84
CA PHE A 78 -36.65 -7.00 -3.92
C PHE A 78 -35.95 -5.62 -3.96
N VAL A 79 -36.71 -4.53 -3.85
CA VAL A 79 -36.18 -3.17 -3.84
C VAL A 79 -35.25 -2.94 -2.64
N TRP A 80 -35.61 -3.46 -1.47
CA TRP A 80 -34.73 -3.42 -0.30
C TRP A 80 -33.42 -4.19 -0.51
N ALA A 81 -33.46 -5.37 -1.06
CA ALA A 81 -32.26 -6.17 -1.35
C ALA A 81 -31.35 -5.44 -2.35
N LEU A 82 -31.93 -4.88 -3.42
CA LEU A 82 -31.21 -4.09 -4.41
C LEU A 82 -30.60 -2.81 -3.78
N GLY A 83 -31.40 -2.07 -3.01
CA GLY A 83 -30.98 -0.85 -2.34
C GLY A 83 -29.81 -1.08 -1.38
N LEU A 84 -29.88 -2.13 -0.55
CA LEU A 84 -28.80 -2.49 0.37
C LEU A 84 -27.53 -2.94 -0.38
N SER A 85 -27.68 -3.68 -1.49
CA SER A 85 -26.55 -4.09 -2.31
C SER A 85 -25.83 -2.88 -2.93
N ILE A 86 -26.59 -1.93 -3.46
CA ILE A 86 -26.02 -0.67 -3.99
C ILE A 86 -25.37 0.14 -2.88
N ALA A 87 -26.02 0.29 -1.74
CA ALA A 87 -25.49 1.03 -0.59
C ALA A 87 -24.17 0.43 -0.10
N ALA A 88 -24.06 -0.90 -0.05
CA ALA A 88 -22.82 -1.59 0.32
C ALA A 88 -21.69 -1.32 -0.68
N LEU A 89 -21.95 -1.38 -1.99
CA LEU A 89 -20.97 -1.08 -3.03
C LEU A 89 -20.53 0.40 -2.98
N VAL A 90 -21.47 1.31 -2.78
CA VAL A 90 -21.16 2.74 -2.60
C VAL A 90 -20.29 2.96 -1.39
N LEU A 91 -20.59 2.32 -0.26
CA LEU A 91 -19.78 2.43 0.96
C LEU A 91 -18.34 1.94 0.74
N ILE A 92 -18.16 0.78 0.07
CA ILE A 92 -16.83 0.26 -0.27
C ILE A 92 -16.10 1.25 -1.19
N GLY A 93 -16.79 1.82 -2.18
CA GLY A 93 -16.25 2.82 -3.09
C GLY A 93 -15.82 4.11 -2.37
N LEU A 94 -16.61 4.59 -1.41
CA LEU A 94 -16.28 5.75 -0.58
C LEU A 94 -15.05 5.47 0.32
N LEU A 95 -14.96 4.29 0.91
CA LEU A 95 -13.80 3.90 1.70
C LEU A 95 -12.52 3.85 0.85
N ALA A 96 -12.61 3.32 -0.38
CA ALA A 96 -11.51 3.34 -1.34
C ALA A 96 -11.12 4.77 -1.72
N TYR A 97 -12.09 5.62 -2.03
CA TYR A 97 -11.88 7.02 -2.38
C TYR A 97 -11.19 7.81 -1.26
N TRP A 98 -11.69 7.72 -0.04
CA TRP A 98 -11.07 8.39 1.12
C TRP A 98 -9.68 7.86 1.39
N SER A 99 -9.47 6.55 1.33
CA SER A 99 -8.16 5.94 1.53
C SER A 99 -7.12 6.46 0.52
N VAL A 100 -7.48 6.58 -0.75
CA VAL A 100 -6.58 7.09 -1.80
C VAL A 100 -6.24 8.56 -1.58
N ASN A 101 -7.24 9.39 -1.29
CA ASN A 101 -7.04 10.84 -1.12
C ASN A 101 -6.23 11.22 0.12
N THR A 102 -6.22 10.36 1.14
CA THR A 102 -5.45 10.59 2.37
C THR A 102 -4.09 9.91 2.38
N THR A 103 -3.81 9.10 1.35
CA THR A 103 -2.54 8.35 1.26
C THR A 103 -1.53 9.07 0.38
N MET A 104 -0.33 9.25 0.91
CA MET A 104 0.82 9.77 0.18
C MET A 104 2.07 8.99 0.51
N TYR A 105 2.79 8.61 -0.53
CA TYR A 105 4.10 7.96 -0.44
C TYR A 105 5.17 8.94 -0.91
N THR A 106 6.22 9.12 -0.14
CA THR A 106 7.37 9.95 -0.50
C THR A 106 8.64 9.12 -0.38
N LEU A 107 9.29 8.88 -1.48
CA LEU A 107 10.59 8.21 -1.54
C LEU A 107 11.69 9.26 -1.59
N THR A 108 12.60 9.21 -0.63
CA THR A 108 13.80 10.04 -0.62
C THR A 108 15.06 9.18 -0.85
N ASN A 109 16.21 9.81 -0.93
CA ASN A 109 17.50 9.12 -1.01
C ASN A 109 17.89 8.41 0.30
N ARG A 110 17.13 8.59 1.42
CA ARG A 110 17.44 8.01 2.74
C ARG A 110 16.33 7.16 3.34
N ARG A 111 15.08 7.46 3.03
CA ARG A 111 13.89 6.83 3.65
C ARG A 111 12.70 6.81 2.71
N LEU A 112 11.78 5.91 3.00
CA LEU A 112 10.42 5.94 2.48
C LEU A 112 9.50 6.49 3.57
N VAL A 113 8.78 7.54 3.27
CA VAL A 113 7.73 8.09 4.13
C VAL A 113 6.38 7.67 3.58
N MET A 114 5.57 7.00 4.40
CA MET A 114 4.22 6.57 4.05
C MET A 114 3.25 7.29 4.97
N ARG A 115 2.48 8.21 4.42
CA ARG A 115 1.36 8.85 5.10
C ARG A 115 0.09 8.12 4.71
N ILE A 116 -0.55 7.46 5.66
CA ILE A 116 -1.76 6.66 5.45
C ILE A 116 -2.76 6.91 6.56
N GLY A 117 -4.05 6.75 6.25
CA GLY A 117 -5.11 6.86 7.24
C GLY A 117 -6.36 7.51 6.63
N ILE A 118 -7.54 7.06 7.04
CA ILE A 118 -8.82 7.61 6.58
C ILE A 118 -9.32 8.66 7.57
N VAL A 119 -9.32 8.36 8.86
CA VAL A 119 -9.79 9.23 9.94
C VAL A 119 -8.61 9.80 10.72
N LEU A 120 -7.65 8.95 11.08
CA LEU A 120 -6.42 9.32 11.75
C LEU A 120 -5.27 9.11 10.79
N THR A 121 -4.61 10.19 10.41
CA THR A 121 -3.44 10.13 9.54
C THR A 121 -2.23 9.70 10.37
N ILE A 122 -1.59 8.61 9.96
CA ILE A 122 -0.37 8.11 10.56
C ILE A 122 0.74 8.18 9.52
N THR A 123 1.88 8.73 9.92
CA THR A 123 3.06 8.82 9.07
C THR A 123 4.09 7.80 9.53
N PHE A 124 4.40 6.85 8.64
CA PHE A 124 5.48 5.88 8.85
C PHE A 124 6.74 6.37 8.17
N ASN A 125 7.82 6.42 8.93
CA ASN A 125 9.14 6.77 8.44
C ASN A 125 10.00 5.51 8.41
N LEU A 126 10.28 5.00 7.20
CA LEU A 126 10.96 3.75 6.95
C LEU A 126 12.35 4.02 6.35
N PRO A 127 13.42 4.06 7.16
CA PRO A 127 14.78 4.25 6.65
C PRO A 127 15.16 3.13 5.69
N LEU A 128 15.70 3.45 4.50
CA LEU A 128 16.08 2.47 3.47
C LEU A 128 17.09 1.44 3.98
N LYS A 129 17.93 1.83 4.95
CA LYS A 129 18.91 0.95 5.60
C LYS A 129 18.29 -0.14 6.50
N ARG A 130 17.05 0.06 6.96
CA ARG A 130 16.31 -0.92 7.79
C ARG A 130 15.41 -1.85 6.99
N LEU A 131 15.41 -1.69 5.67
CA LEU A 131 14.63 -2.54 4.79
C LEU A 131 15.41 -3.80 4.46
N ALA A 132 14.85 -4.95 4.83
CA ALA A 132 15.47 -6.25 4.56
C ALA A 132 15.26 -6.69 3.11
N GLN A 133 14.06 -6.43 2.56
CA GLN A 133 13.68 -6.86 1.22
C GLN A 133 12.52 -6.01 0.69
N ALA A 134 12.50 -5.75 -0.60
CA ALA A 134 11.35 -5.24 -1.31
C ALA A 134 10.99 -6.17 -2.47
N GLY A 135 9.69 -6.33 -2.72
CA GLY A 135 9.18 -7.07 -3.88
C GLY A 135 8.42 -6.15 -4.81
N ILE A 136 8.03 -6.65 -5.97
CA ILE A 136 7.10 -5.98 -6.87
C ILE A 136 6.06 -6.97 -7.39
N HIS A 137 4.82 -6.54 -7.44
CA HIS A 137 3.74 -7.24 -8.10
C HIS A 137 3.05 -6.29 -9.06
N VAL A 138 3.22 -6.51 -10.36
CA VAL A 138 2.65 -5.65 -11.41
C VAL A 138 1.34 -6.25 -11.90
N TYR A 139 0.30 -5.44 -11.91
CA TYR A 139 -1.01 -5.81 -12.44
C TYR A 139 -1.08 -5.59 -13.97
N LYS A 140 -2.12 -6.17 -14.60
CA LYS A 140 -2.34 -6.05 -16.05
C LYS A 140 -2.62 -4.61 -16.51
N ASP A 141 -3.11 -3.76 -15.62
CA ASP A 141 -3.39 -2.34 -15.87
C ASP A 141 -2.16 -1.44 -15.73
N GLY A 142 -0.98 -2.02 -15.46
CA GLY A 142 0.29 -1.30 -15.29
C GLY A 142 0.52 -0.77 -13.86
N SER A 143 -0.49 -0.81 -13.01
CA SER A 143 -0.31 -0.50 -11.59
C SER A 143 0.51 -1.57 -10.89
N ALA A 144 1.12 -1.25 -9.75
CA ALA A 144 1.86 -2.23 -8.98
C ALA A 144 1.72 -2.06 -7.48
N ASP A 145 1.89 -3.20 -6.80
CA ASP A 145 2.10 -3.29 -5.37
C ASP A 145 3.57 -3.56 -5.07
N ILE A 146 4.14 -2.80 -4.12
CA ILE A 146 5.53 -2.97 -3.68
C ILE A 146 5.51 -3.31 -2.19
N PRO A 147 5.46 -4.60 -1.83
CA PRO A 147 5.58 -5.02 -0.43
C PRO A 147 7.01 -4.83 0.06
N ILE A 148 7.14 -4.30 1.27
CA ILE A 148 8.40 -3.96 1.90
C ILE A 148 8.51 -4.79 3.17
N ARG A 149 9.59 -5.56 3.29
CA ARG A 149 9.90 -6.28 4.52
C ARG A 149 10.88 -5.47 5.36
N LEU A 150 10.50 -5.22 6.59
CA LEU A 150 11.35 -4.60 7.59
C LEU A 150 12.25 -5.64 8.26
N ASN A 151 13.32 -5.18 8.90
CA ASN A 151 14.12 -6.04 9.76
C ASN A 151 13.28 -6.55 10.96
N ALA A 152 13.65 -7.70 11.53
CA ALA A 152 12.85 -8.41 12.53
C ALA A 152 12.58 -7.61 13.82
N GLU A 153 13.36 -6.59 14.09
CA GLU A 153 13.24 -5.73 15.27
C GLU A 153 12.12 -4.69 15.14
N ASP A 154 11.76 -4.32 13.91
CA ASP A 154 10.78 -3.27 13.61
C ASP A 154 9.40 -3.90 13.37
N LYS A 155 8.53 -3.86 14.38
CA LYS A 155 7.15 -4.38 14.27
C LYS A 155 6.16 -3.23 14.24
N ILE A 156 5.37 -3.16 13.18
CA ILE A 156 4.26 -2.22 13.04
C ILE A 156 2.96 -3.01 13.17
N PRO A 157 2.01 -2.63 14.03
CA PRO A 157 0.73 -3.34 14.14
C PRO A 157 -0.04 -3.36 12.82
N TYR A 158 -0.60 -4.51 12.44
CA TYR A 158 -1.32 -4.70 11.17
C TYR A 158 -2.43 -3.66 10.96
N LEU A 159 -3.18 -3.36 12.02
CA LEU A 159 -4.33 -2.45 11.96
C LEU A 159 -3.93 -1.02 11.59
N HIS A 160 -2.74 -0.57 12.01
CA HIS A 160 -2.23 0.77 11.66
C HIS A 160 -1.79 0.87 10.19
N LEU A 161 -1.40 -0.26 9.60
CA LEU A 161 -1.02 -0.32 8.18
C LEU A 161 -2.21 -0.53 7.25
N TRP A 162 -3.35 -1.00 7.78
CA TRP A 162 -4.52 -1.28 6.94
C TRP A 162 -5.06 0.02 6.29
N PRO A 163 -5.40 0.02 4.98
CA PRO A 163 -5.39 -1.08 3.99
C PRO A 163 -4.06 -1.27 3.24
N HIS A 164 -2.97 -0.65 3.65
CA HIS A 164 -1.64 -0.67 3.03
C HIS A 164 -0.71 -1.76 3.61
N ALA A 165 -1.26 -2.73 4.33
CA ALA A 165 -0.56 -3.92 4.76
C ALA A 165 -0.63 -5.02 3.70
N ARG A 166 0.42 -5.83 3.58
CA ARG A 166 0.37 -7.05 2.79
C ARG A 166 -0.64 -8.03 3.40
N ALA A 167 -1.59 -8.51 2.59
CA ALA A 167 -2.61 -9.44 3.04
C ALA A 167 -2.00 -10.73 3.63
N TRP A 168 -2.67 -11.31 4.63
CA TRP A 168 -2.31 -12.58 5.29
C TRP A 168 -1.00 -12.60 6.07
N LYS A 169 -0.33 -11.46 6.25
CA LYS A 169 0.90 -11.30 7.06
C LYS A 169 0.60 -10.64 8.40
N LEU A 170 -0.21 -11.32 9.25
CA LEU A 170 -0.64 -10.77 10.54
C LEU A 170 0.45 -10.82 11.62
N ALA A 171 1.29 -11.86 11.61
CA ALA A 171 2.35 -12.04 12.61
C ALA A 171 3.54 -11.07 12.40
N HIS A 172 3.88 -10.78 11.15
CA HIS A 172 4.90 -9.82 10.75
C HIS A 172 4.34 -8.96 9.64
N PRO A 173 3.59 -7.90 9.98
CA PRO A 173 2.98 -7.03 8.99
C PRO A 173 4.04 -6.35 8.13
N GLU A 174 3.89 -6.51 6.82
CA GLU A 174 4.76 -5.90 5.83
C GLU A 174 4.05 -4.65 5.28
N PRO A 175 4.58 -3.43 5.48
CA PRO A 175 4.04 -2.26 4.80
C PRO A 175 4.18 -2.42 3.30
N MET A 176 3.21 -1.90 2.57
CA MET A 176 3.13 -2.06 1.12
C MET A 176 2.71 -0.77 0.45
N ILE A 177 3.49 -0.29 -0.52
CA ILE A 177 3.05 0.72 -1.45
C ILE A 177 2.04 0.03 -2.36
N ARG A 178 0.78 0.47 -2.37
CA ARG A 178 -0.31 -0.21 -3.09
C ARG A 178 -0.77 0.54 -4.31
N CYS A 179 -1.01 -0.23 -5.38
CA CYS A 179 -1.72 0.23 -6.58
C CYS A 179 -1.17 1.53 -7.15
N VAL A 180 0.14 1.67 -7.17
CA VAL A 180 0.80 2.85 -7.72
C VAL A 180 0.76 2.80 -9.23
N ALA A 181 0.38 3.91 -9.88
CA ALA A 181 0.50 4.06 -11.32
C ALA A 181 1.98 3.95 -11.73
N ASP A 182 2.24 3.45 -12.95
CA ASP A 182 3.59 3.23 -13.47
C ASP A 182 4.50 2.43 -12.53
N GLY A 183 3.94 1.38 -11.93
CA GLY A 183 4.56 0.63 -10.87
C GLY A 183 5.96 0.09 -11.18
N LYS A 184 6.27 -0.23 -12.44
CA LYS A 184 7.62 -0.64 -12.85
C LYS A 184 8.63 0.49 -12.69
N HIS A 185 8.26 1.72 -13.07
CA HIS A 185 9.12 2.89 -12.93
C HIS A 185 9.37 3.21 -11.45
N VAL A 186 8.32 3.23 -10.64
CA VAL A 186 8.44 3.48 -9.21
C VAL A 186 9.29 2.41 -8.52
N ALA A 187 9.14 1.14 -8.90
CA ALA A 187 9.95 0.06 -8.37
C ALA A 187 11.43 0.18 -8.75
N SER A 188 11.75 0.64 -9.97
CA SER A 188 13.15 0.89 -10.34
C SER A 188 13.76 2.02 -9.52
N LEU A 189 13.04 3.14 -9.36
CA LEU A 189 13.50 4.25 -8.51
C LEU A 189 13.72 3.81 -7.06
N PHE A 190 12.82 2.96 -6.54
CA PHE A 190 12.96 2.42 -5.20
C PHE A 190 14.18 1.51 -5.07
N ALA A 191 14.43 0.63 -6.06
CA ALA A 191 15.58 -0.25 -6.07
C ALA A 191 16.91 0.54 -6.14
N ASP A 192 16.98 1.56 -6.97
CA ASP A 192 18.15 2.43 -7.11
C ASP A 192 18.43 3.21 -5.81
N ALA A 193 17.38 3.78 -5.19
CA ALA A 193 17.50 4.48 -3.92
C ALA A 193 17.96 3.55 -2.80
N TRP A 194 17.39 2.33 -2.74
CA TRP A 194 17.76 1.33 -1.74
C TRP A 194 19.21 0.85 -1.92
N ALA A 195 19.62 0.57 -3.17
CA ALA A 195 20.99 0.16 -3.48
C ALA A 195 22.00 1.25 -3.12
N SER A 196 21.72 2.50 -3.46
CA SER A 196 22.59 3.65 -3.15
C SER A 196 22.73 3.86 -1.63
N ALA A 197 21.63 3.76 -0.88
CA ALA A 197 21.64 3.90 0.58
C ALA A 197 22.45 2.79 1.27
N ASN A 198 22.43 1.56 0.75
CA ASN A 198 23.17 0.43 1.31
C ASN A 198 24.64 0.40 0.89
N GLN A 199 24.98 0.83 -0.33
CA GLN A 199 26.38 0.93 -0.78
C GLN A 199 27.16 1.96 0.03
N VAL A 200 26.58 3.10 0.35
CA VAL A 200 27.22 4.11 1.22
C VAL A 200 27.52 3.53 2.59
N ASP A 201 26.64 2.66 3.13
CA ASP A 201 26.85 2.03 4.43
C ASP A 201 27.99 1.02 4.44
N LEU A 202 28.15 0.25 3.36
CA LEU A 202 29.27 -0.67 3.20
C LEU A 202 30.60 0.08 3.14
N ASN A 203 30.68 1.13 2.35
CA ASN A 203 31.89 1.96 2.24
C ASN A 203 32.25 2.63 3.56
N GLN A 204 31.26 3.07 4.35
CA GLN A 204 31.49 3.63 5.69
C GLN A 204 32.00 2.59 6.69
N ARG A 205 31.56 1.33 6.60
CA ARG A 205 32.06 0.23 7.46
C ARG A 205 33.49 -0.16 7.11
N GLU A 206 33.86 -0.16 5.83
CA GLU A 206 35.21 -0.45 5.38
C GLU A 206 36.20 0.68 5.71
N SER A 207 35.75 1.92 5.73
CA SER A 207 36.58 3.09 6.04
C SER A 207 36.78 3.37 7.54
N SER A 208 36.03 2.68 8.41
CA SER A 208 36.19 2.79 9.87
C SER A 208 37.44 1.99 10.32
N PRO A 209 38.51 2.59 10.83
CA PRO A 209 39.66 1.83 11.27
C PRO A 209 39.25 0.89 12.42
N LEU A 210 39.66 -0.38 12.30
CA LEU A 210 39.49 -1.43 13.31
C LEU A 210 40.21 -1.03 14.59
N ASN A 211 39.58 -0.23 15.43
CA ASN A 211 40.07 0.05 16.75
C ASN A 211 38.98 -0.29 17.78
N GLY A 212 38.98 -1.51 18.27
CA GLY A 212 38.06 -1.94 19.32
C GLY A 212 37.89 -3.45 19.42
N ASN A 213 38.74 -4.08 20.19
CA ASN A 213 38.58 -5.30 21.01
C ASN A 213 37.62 -6.41 20.47
N PRO A 214 38.10 -7.65 20.24
CA PRO A 214 37.28 -8.75 19.79
C PRO A 214 36.45 -9.33 20.94
N ALA A 215 35.27 -8.76 21.18
CA ALA A 215 34.29 -9.36 22.07
C ALA A 215 33.14 -9.94 21.22
N LYS A 216 33.19 -11.28 21.05
CA LYS A 216 32.10 -12.18 20.66
C LYS A 216 31.22 -11.74 19.49
N SER A 217 31.73 -11.95 18.30
CA SER A 217 30.93 -12.05 17.08
C SER A 217 30.23 -13.41 17.08
N THR A 218 28.95 -13.44 17.36
CA THR A 218 28.10 -14.53 16.92
C THR A 218 27.94 -14.36 15.41
N ASN A 219 28.60 -15.23 14.66
CA ASN A 219 28.48 -15.38 13.22
C ASN A 219 27.02 -15.69 12.83
N HIS A 220 26.26 -14.67 12.48
CA HIS A 220 25.18 -14.82 11.52
C HIS A 220 25.72 -14.33 10.17
N ALA A 221 26.18 -15.31 9.40
CA ALA A 221 26.44 -15.15 7.99
C ALA A 221 25.11 -14.75 7.32
N TYR A 222 24.92 -13.47 7.13
CA TYR A 222 23.92 -12.96 6.21
C TYR A 222 24.48 -13.17 4.79
N GLY A 223 24.04 -14.30 4.21
CA GLY A 223 24.27 -14.61 2.81
C GLY A 223 23.73 -13.48 1.95
N SER A 224 24.55 -13.08 1.02
CA SER A 224 24.27 -12.26 -0.14
C SER A 224 23.22 -12.91 -1.05
N ASP A 225 21.96 -12.91 -0.58
CA ASP A 225 20.83 -13.25 -1.44
C ASP A 225 20.08 -11.98 -1.83
N MET A 226 20.78 -11.16 -2.58
CA MET A 226 20.14 -10.21 -3.46
C MET A 226 19.66 -10.99 -4.69
N ALA A 227 18.70 -11.86 -4.44
CA ALA A 227 18.08 -12.68 -5.48
C ALA A 227 16.81 -11.98 -5.96
N LEU A 228 16.98 -11.40 -7.17
CA LEU A 228 15.99 -11.51 -8.24
C LEU A 228 14.62 -10.89 -7.95
N VAL A 229 14.44 -9.73 -8.56
CA VAL A 229 13.16 -9.33 -9.14
C VAL A 229 12.54 -10.57 -9.84
N LYS A 230 11.77 -11.36 -9.08
CA LYS A 230 10.86 -12.32 -9.68
C LYS A 230 9.70 -11.56 -10.27
N VAL A 231 9.82 -11.20 -11.53
CA VAL A 231 8.69 -10.84 -12.38
C VAL A 231 7.81 -12.08 -12.48
N GLY A 232 6.86 -12.21 -11.57
CA GLY A 232 5.81 -13.21 -11.65
C GLY A 232 4.86 -12.84 -12.78
N GLN A 233 5.15 -13.29 -13.99
CA GLN A 233 4.12 -13.41 -15.02
C GLN A 233 3.20 -14.54 -14.58
N SER A 234 2.04 -14.22 -14.04
CA SER A 234 0.95 -15.17 -13.96
C SER A 234 0.35 -15.32 -15.36
N SER A 235 0.71 -16.40 -16.04
CA SER A 235 -0.03 -16.92 -17.18
C SER A 235 -1.38 -17.45 -16.69
N GLN A 236 -2.42 -17.06 -17.42
CA GLN A 236 -3.82 -17.46 -17.48
C GLN A 236 -4.76 -16.83 -16.46
#